data_0b240e8ca92cd1865724c8f65a36f44c
#
_entry.id   0b240e8ca92cd1865724c8f65a36f44c
#
_cell.length_a   1.000
_cell.length_b   1.000
_cell.length_c   1.000
_cell.angle_alpha   90.00
_cell.angle_beta   90.00
_cell.angle_gamma   90.00
#
_symmetry.space_group_name_H-M   'P 1'
#
loop_
_entity.id
_entity.type
_entity.pdbx_description
1 polymer ?
#
loop_
_entity_poly.entity_id
_entity_poly.type
_entity_poly.pdbx_seq_one_letter_code
_entity_poly.pdbx_strand_id
1 'polypeptide(L)'
;MLNCLVVGAGGFLGSVARYLMGLIPVPTIGINIIGAFLIGVISAYALRDIQFDPRLLLFLRVGICGGFTTFSTFSLDAVEMLWNGAYLSAVLYMILSVVLCLVATVGGQLLVR
;
A
#
# COMPACT_ATOMS: atom_id res chain seq x y z
N MET A 1 2.44 -7.77 -23.17
CA MET A 1 1.09 -8.33 -22.92
C MET A 1 1.06 -9.19 -21.64
N LEU A 2 1.97 -10.15 -21.54
CA LEU A 2 2.00 -11.02 -20.34
C LEU A 2 2.22 -10.22 -19.05
N ASN A 3 3.11 -9.21 -19.07
CA ASN A 3 3.33 -8.37 -17.89
C ASN A 3 2.06 -7.63 -17.47
N CYS A 4 1.25 -7.19 -18.44
CA CYS A 4 -0.03 -6.52 -18.16
C CYS A 4 -1.01 -7.49 -17.48
N LEU A 5 -1.05 -8.74 -17.93
CA LEU A 5 -1.90 -9.76 -17.31
C LEU A 5 -1.44 -10.07 -15.89
N VAL A 6 -0.14 -10.17 -15.69
CA VAL A 6 0.44 -10.42 -14.36
C VAL A 6 0.11 -9.30 -13.40
N VAL A 7 0.30 -8.05 -13.81
CA VAL A 7 -0.04 -6.87 -13.00
C VAL A 7 -1.55 -6.82 -12.75
N GLY A 8 -2.35 -7.09 -13.78
CA GLY A 8 -3.81 -7.09 -13.66
C GLY A 8 -4.32 -8.14 -12.68
N ALA A 9 -3.76 -9.34 -12.72
CA ALA A 9 -4.11 -10.41 -11.77
C ALA A 9 -3.76 -10.01 -10.34
N GLY A 10 -2.55 -9.46 -10.14
CA GLY A 10 -2.14 -8.97 -8.83
C GLY A 10 -3.02 -7.82 -8.34
N GLY A 11 -3.33 -6.88 -9.23
CA GLY A 11 -4.22 -5.76 -8.91
C GLY A 11 -5.62 -6.21 -8.53
N PHE A 12 -6.14 -7.20 -9.24
CA PHE A 12 -7.42 -7.81 -8.88
C PHE A 12 -7.38 -8.35 -7.44
N LEU A 13 -6.37 -9.15 -7.11
CA LEU A 13 -6.23 -9.72 -5.78
C LEU A 13 -6.04 -8.64 -4.71
N GLY A 14 -5.19 -7.65 -4.99
CA GLY A 14 -4.94 -6.55 -4.06
C GLY A 14 -6.18 -5.70 -3.81
N SER A 15 -6.92 -5.36 -4.87
CA SER A 15 -8.14 -4.56 -4.76
C SER A 15 -9.24 -5.30 -4.00
N VAL A 16 -9.40 -6.59 -4.26
CA VAL A 16 -10.37 -7.43 -3.54
C VAL A 16 -9.97 -7.54 -2.07
N ALA A 17 -8.69 -7.76 -1.79
CA ALA A 17 -8.20 -7.82 -0.41
C ALA A 17 -8.47 -6.52 0.34
N ARG A 18 -8.24 -5.37 -0.30
CA ARG A 18 -8.54 -4.06 0.28
C ARG A 18 -10.03 -3.91 0.59
N TYR A 19 -10.88 -4.31 -0.35
CA TYR A 19 -12.33 -4.26 -0.14
C TYR A 19 -12.75 -5.11 1.05
N LEU A 20 -12.23 -6.34 1.13
CA LEU A 20 -12.53 -7.25 2.24
C LEU A 20 -12.06 -6.70 3.59
N MET A 21 -10.88 -6.07 3.61
CA MET A 21 -10.37 -5.42 4.83
C MET A 21 -11.30 -4.30 5.29
N GLY A 22 -11.93 -3.57 4.37
CA GLY A 22 -12.92 -2.55 4.69
C GLY A 22 -14.18 -3.12 5.34
N LEU A 23 -14.53 -4.36 5.02
CA LEU A 23 -15.69 -5.03 5.64
C LEU A 23 -15.46 -5.35 7.12
N ILE A 24 -14.20 -5.54 7.52
CA ILE A 24 -13.83 -5.79 8.92
C ILE A 24 -13.27 -4.52 9.58
N PRO A 25 -13.86 -3.40 9.40
CA PRO A 25 -13.53 -2.00 9.60
C PRO A 25 -12.04 -1.68 9.84
N VAL A 26 -11.20 -2.09 8.91
CA VAL A 26 -9.80 -1.64 8.90
C VAL A 26 -9.74 -0.29 8.17
N PRO A 27 -9.27 0.78 8.82
CA PRO A 27 -9.26 2.11 8.21
C PRO A 27 -8.24 2.22 7.08
N THR A 28 -8.44 3.19 6.19
CA THR A 28 -7.56 3.45 5.05
C THR A 28 -6.09 3.58 5.47
N ILE A 29 -5.82 4.30 6.56
CA ILE A 29 -4.45 4.47 7.06
C ILE A 29 -3.82 3.12 7.41
N GLY A 30 -4.58 2.22 8.04
CA GLY A 30 -4.10 0.87 8.37
C GLY A 30 -3.79 0.05 7.14
N ILE A 31 -4.66 0.11 6.13
CA ILE A 31 -4.47 -0.58 4.85
C ILE A 31 -3.18 -0.10 4.18
N ASN A 32 -2.99 1.21 4.10
CA ASN A 32 -1.82 1.78 3.46
C ASN A 32 -0.53 1.47 4.23
N ILE A 33 -0.57 1.45 5.57
CA ILE A 33 0.58 1.06 6.40
C ILE A 33 0.95 -0.40 6.14
N ILE A 34 -0.02 -1.30 6.13
CA ILE A 34 0.22 -2.72 5.84
C ILE A 34 0.85 -2.88 4.46
N GLY A 35 0.27 -2.23 3.45
CA GLY A 35 0.81 -2.29 2.08
C GLY A 35 2.21 -1.69 1.97
N ALA A 36 2.47 -0.60 2.67
CA ALA A 36 3.78 0.05 2.70
C ALA A 36 4.84 -0.87 3.32
N PHE A 37 4.49 -1.55 4.41
CA PHE A 37 5.37 -2.54 5.04
C PHE A 37 5.66 -3.69 4.07
N LEU A 38 4.62 -4.24 3.44
CA LEU A 38 4.77 -5.36 2.51
C LEU A 38 5.64 -5.01 1.31
N ILE A 39 5.44 -3.81 0.72
CA ILE A 39 6.25 -3.40 -0.42
C ILE A 39 7.73 -3.22 -0.01
N GLY A 40 7.97 -2.78 1.22
CA GLY A 40 9.32 -2.70 1.76
C GLY A 40 9.99 -4.06 1.86
N VAL A 41 9.26 -5.04 2.41
CA VAL A 41 9.76 -6.43 2.52
C VAL A 41 10.03 -7.02 1.14
N ILE A 42 9.07 -6.91 0.23
CA ILE A 42 9.18 -7.49 -1.12
C ILE A 42 10.35 -6.87 -1.88
N SER A 43 10.47 -5.55 -1.85
CA SER A 43 11.53 -4.85 -2.57
C SER A 43 12.91 -5.18 -2.03
N ALA A 44 13.07 -5.25 -0.71
CA ALA A 44 14.34 -5.60 -0.10
C ALA A 44 14.73 -7.05 -0.40
N TYR A 45 13.76 -7.97 -0.36
CA TYR A 45 13.99 -9.36 -0.69
C TYR A 45 14.44 -9.52 -2.15
N ALA A 46 13.77 -8.80 -3.06
CA ALA A 46 14.14 -8.85 -4.49
C ALA A 46 15.54 -8.31 -4.76
N LEU A 47 15.99 -7.32 -3.99
CA LEU A 47 17.36 -6.80 -4.10
C LEU A 47 18.41 -7.79 -3.62
N ARG A 48 18.08 -8.63 -2.64
CA ARG A 48 19.01 -9.62 -2.10
C ARG A 48 19.17 -10.83 -3.00
N ASP A 49 18.14 -11.17 -3.76
CA ASP A 49 18.11 -12.38 -4.57
C ASP A 49 18.12 -12.00 -6.05
N ILE A 50 19.29 -12.09 -6.68
CA ILE A 50 19.43 -11.74 -8.10
C ILE A 50 18.66 -12.68 -9.02
N GLN A 51 18.25 -13.86 -8.52
CA GLN A 51 17.44 -14.81 -9.28
C GLN A 51 15.94 -14.60 -9.08
N PHE A 52 15.56 -13.57 -8.32
CA PHE A 52 14.15 -13.26 -8.10
C PHE A 52 13.45 -12.98 -9.43
N ASP A 53 12.36 -13.69 -9.68
CA ASP A 53 11.63 -13.58 -10.94
C ASP A 53 11.07 -12.16 -11.12
N PRO A 54 11.45 -11.45 -12.20
CA PRO A 54 10.93 -10.10 -12.45
C PRO A 54 9.40 -10.05 -12.57
N ARG A 55 8.78 -11.10 -13.12
CA ARG A 55 7.30 -11.14 -13.23
C ARG A 55 6.64 -11.33 -11.88
N LEU A 56 7.23 -12.14 -11.02
CA LEU A 56 6.74 -12.28 -9.64
C LEU A 56 6.85 -10.95 -8.91
N LEU A 57 7.93 -10.21 -9.13
CA LEU A 57 8.09 -8.89 -8.54
C LEU A 57 7.02 -7.92 -9.03
N LEU A 58 6.72 -7.93 -10.33
CA LEU A 58 5.62 -7.12 -10.88
C LEU A 58 4.28 -7.49 -10.25
N PHE A 59 4.01 -8.79 -10.15
CA PHE A 59 2.77 -9.30 -9.56
C PHE A 59 2.61 -8.84 -8.12
N LEU A 60 3.66 -8.96 -7.32
CA LEU A 60 3.61 -8.62 -5.89
C LEU A 60 3.62 -7.11 -5.65
N ARG A 61 4.58 -6.42 -6.26
CA ARG A 61 4.81 -5.00 -5.96
C ARG A 61 3.82 -4.09 -6.67
N VAL A 62 3.74 -4.21 -7.99
CA VAL A 62 2.87 -3.34 -8.79
C VAL A 62 1.43 -3.82 -8.71
N GLY A 63 1.22 -5.14 -8.80
CA GLY A 63 -0.12 -5.73 -8.78
C GLY A 63 -0.72 -5.74 -7.38
N ILE A 64 -0.26 -6.63 -6.52
CA ILE A 64 -0.89 -6.84 -5.21
C ILE A 64 -0.77 -5.60 -4.33
N CYS A 65 0.44 -5.12 -4.07
CA CYS A 65 0.61 -3.96 -3.20
C CYS A 65 0.00 -2.70 -3.81
N GLY A 66 0.16 -2.51 -5.13
CA GLY A 66 -0.41 -1.38 -5.84
C GLY A 66 -1.94 -1.36 -5.81
N GLY A 67 -2.57 -2.53 -5.93
CA GLY A 67 -4.03 -2.63 -5.84
C GLY A 67 -4.56 -2.58 -4.42
N PHE A 68 -3.77 -3.06 -3.46
CA PHE A 68 -4.16 -3.08 -2.06
C PHE A 68 -4.13 -1.68 -1.42
N THR A 69 -3.11 -0.88 -1.71
CA THR A 69 -2.97 0.48 -1.17
C THR A 69 -3.76 1.47 -2.02
N THR A 70 -4.13 2.60 -1.43
CA THR A 70 -4.91 3.60 -2.16
C THR A 70 -4.60 5.02 -1.71
N PHE A 71 -4.06 5.80 -2.65
CA PHE A 71 -3.86 7.23 -2.45
C PHE A 71 -5.16 8.00 -2.68
N SER A 72 -6.00 7.54 -3.60
CA SER A 72 -7.25 8.24 -3.93
C SER A 72 -8.24 8.23 -2.77
N THR A 73 -8.40 7.12 -2.08
CA THR A 73 -9.26 7.05 -0.90
C THR A 73 -8.71 7.91 0.23
N PHE A 74 -7.40 7.88 0.45
CA PHE A 74 -6.73 8.77 1.41
C PHE A 74 -7.02 10.24 1.08
N SER A 75 -6.91 10.62 -0.19
CA SER A 75 -7.17 11.98 -0.63
C SER A 75 -8.63 12.39 -0.37
N LEU A 76 -9.56 11.50 -0.70
CA LEU A 76 -10.98 11.75 -0.47
C LEU A 76 -11.27 11.91 1.02
N ASP A 77 -10.75 11.02 1.86
CA ASP A 77 -10.95 11.08 3.31
C ASP A 77 -10.44 12.42 3.88
N ALA A 78 -9.24 12.83 3.46
CA ALA A 78 -8.65 14.08 3.93
C ALA A 78 -9.48 15.29 3.52
N VAL A 79 -9.95 15.32 2.27
CA VAL A 79 -10.77 16.43 1.76
C VAL A 79 -12.12 16.48 2.47
N GLU A 80 -12.73 15.32 2.73
CA GLU A 80 -14.00 15.27 3.47
C GLU A 80 -13.84 15.79 4.89
N MET A 81 -12.72 15.50 5.56
CA MET A 81 -12.43 16.08 6.87
C MET A 81 -12.33 17.61 6.80
N LEU A 82 -11.70 18.14 5.74
CA LEU A 82 -11.59 19.59 5.54
C LEU A 82 -12.97 20.22 5.31
N TRP A 83 -13.82 19.58 4.48
CA TRP A 83 -15.18 20.07 4.22
C TRP A 83 -16.04 20.07 5.49
N ASN A 84 -15.81 19.12 6.39
CA ASN A 84 -16.55 19.03 7.65
C ASN A 84 -15.99 19.94 8.74
N GLY A 85 -14.98 20.76 8.42
CA GLY A 85 -14.38 21.68 9.38
C GLY A 85 -13.40 21.04 10.35
N ALA A 86 -13.07 19.74 10.17
CA ALA A 86 -12.13 19.04 11.04
C ALA A 86 -10.70 19.25 10.55
N TYR A 87 -10.24 20.51 10.58
CA TYR A 87 -8.95 20.88 9.98
C TYR A 87 -7.76 20.22 10.67
N LEU A 88 -7.75 20.21 12.01
CA LEU A 88 -6.66 19.59 12.75
C LEU A 88 -6.61 18.09 12.49
N SER A 89 -7.76 17.42 12.51
CA SER A 89 -7.85 15.99 12.21
C SER A 89 -7.36 15.69 10.79
N ALA A 90 -7.72 16.54 9.82
CA ALA A 90 -7.27 16.36 8.44
C ALA A 90 -5.76 16.48 8.32
N VAL A 91 -5.17 17.49 8.93
CA VAL A 91 -3.72 17.72 8.89
C VAL A 91 -2.98 16.57 9.57
N LEU A 92 -3.44 16.16 10.75
CA LEU A 92 -2.85 15.02 11.46
C LEU A 92 -2.97 13.73 10.67
N TYR A 93 -4.12 13.49 10.06
CA TYR A 93 -4.34 12.32 9.22
C TYR A 93 -3.37 12.28 8.03
N MET A 94 -3.20 13.43 7.35
CA MET A 94 -2.29 13.53 6.21
C MET A 94 -0.84 13.27 6.65
N ILE A 95 -0.40 13.94 7.72
CA ILE A 95 0.99 13.80 8.20
C ILE A 95 1.25 12.38 8.70
N LEU A 96 0.36 11.84 9.54
CA LEU A 96 0.52 10.51 10.10
C LEU A 96 0.49 9.45 9.01
N SER A 97 -0.39 9.59 8.01
CA SER A 97 -0.45 8.64 6.89
C SER A 97 0.88 8.58 6.15
N VAL A 98 1.45 9.74 5.81
CA VAL A 98 2.72 9.79 5.08
C VAL A 98 3.87 9.26 5.95
N VAL A 99 3.99 9.77 7.17
CA VAL A 99 5.11 9.40 8.05
C VAL A 99 5.07 7.91 8.40
N LEU A 100 3.89 7.41 8.80
CA LEU A 100 3.77 6.01 9.21
C LEU A 100 3.99 5.06 8.03
N CYS A 101 3.54 5.42 6.84
CA CYS A 101 3.80 4.61 5.65
C CYS A 101 5.28 4.58 5.29
N LEU A 102 5.96 5.72 5.37
CA LEU A 102 7.41 5.77 5.13
C LEU A 102 8.17 4.93 6.15
N VAL A 103 7.82 5.06 7.43
CA VAL A 103 8.42 4.27 8.50
C VAL A 103 8.15 2.79 8.30
N ALA A 104 6.93 2.43 7.91
CA ALA A 104 6.58 1.03 7.65
C ALA A 104 7.38 0.45 6.49
N THR A 105 7.59 1.22 5.43
CA THR A 105 8.40 0.79 4.29
C THR A 105 9.84 0.54 4.71
N VAL A 106 10.43 1.48 5.45
CA VAL A 106 11.79 1.31 5.99
C VAL A 106 11.85 0.10 6.92
N GLY A 107 10.86 -0.05 7.79
CA GLY A 107 10.78 -1.20 8.70
C GLY A 107 10.73 -2.52 7.96
N GLY A 108 9.94 -2.60 6.88
CA GLY A 108 9.88 -3.78 6.04
C GLY A 108 11.23 -4.09 5.37
N GLN A 109 11.90 -3.06 4.88
CA GLN A 109 13.23 -3.23 4.27
C GLN A 109 14.26 -3.71 5.29
N LEU A 110 14.26 -3.11 6.49
CA LEU A 110 15.22 -3.49 7.54
C LEU A 110 14.99 -4.91 8.04
N LEU A 111 13.75 -5.38 8.04
CA LEU A 111 13.44 -6.74 8.46
C LEU A 111 14.15 -7.78 7.59
N VAL A 112 14.29 -7.49 6.30
CA VAL A 112 14.88 -8.42 5.31
C VAL A 112 16.37 -8.15 5.13
N ARG A 113 16.80 -6.92 5.31
CA ARG A 113 18.20 -6.54 5.16
C ARG A 113 19.03 -7.06 6.30
#